data_f5bece093281674bafadc8901a46cc56
#
_entry.id   f5bece093281674bafadc8901a46cc56
#
_cell.length_a   1.000
_cell.length_b   1.000
_cell.length_c   1.000
_cell.angle_alpha   90.00
_cell.angle_beta   90.00
_cell.angle_gamma   90.00
#
_symmetry.space_group_name_H-M   'P 1'
#
loop_
_entity.id
_entity.type
_entity.pdbx_description
1 polymer ?
#
loop_
_entity_poly.entity_id
_entity_poly.type
_entity_poly.pdbx_seq_one_letter_code
_entity_poly.pdbx_strand_id
1 'polypeptide(L)'
;MVRRRRAALCLIASTHALTLPTLRRRRKAPPPEELEKWLDTAATVRVRATPDECYAAYADLTRMPEWCPLLSEVTFDPETRKSEWRMGFKGVSVGWTAENLEESPPSLLRWTSKAGTENYGAASFTSVEEGTEVEVKITYKTPRAIYAIVEGRRAQSIIRSLLRATLVRFGKKMEGMFPEDDQLVADRILAE
;
A
#
# COMPACT_ATOMS: atom_id res chain seq x y z
N MET A 1 17.51 91.93 -12.15
CA MET A 1 16.42 91.39 -11.32
C MET A 1 16.08 89.96 -11.76
N VAL A 2 16.66 88.97 -11.12
CA VAL A 2 16.48 87.54 -11.50
C VAL A 2 15.84 86.81 -10.38
N ARG A 3 14.59 86.39 -10.62
CA ARG A 3 13.80 85.54 -9.69
C ARG A 3 14.21 84.09 -9.81
N ARG A 4 14.84 83.57 -8.73
CA ARG A 4 15.11 82.12 -8.59
C ARG A 4 13.81 81.42 -8.21
N ARG A 5 13.38 80.45 -9.07
CA ARG A 5 12.30 79.49 -8.78
C ARG A 5 12.95 78.29 -8.04
N ARG A 6 12.49 78.02 -6.84
CA ARG A 6 12.79 76.78 -6.07
C ARG A 6 11.92 75.65 -6.58
N ALA A 7 12.54 74.62 -7.10
CA ALA A 7 11.88 73.37 -7.40
C ALA A 7 11.78 72.50 -6.11
N ALA A 8 10.59 72.17 -5.72
CA ALA A 8 10.34 71.23 -4.63
C ALA A 8 10.43 69.78 -5.15
N LEU A 9 11.39 69.03 -4.65
CA LEU A 9 11.60 67.62 -4.94
C LEU A 9 10.64 66.80 -4.06
N CYS A 10 9.56 66.23 -4.66
CA CYS A 10 8.66 65.35 -3.95
C CYS A 10 9.23 63.95 -3.95
N LEU A 11 9.75 63.49 -2.80
CA LEU A 11 10.18 62.09 -2.58
C LEU A 11 8.95 61.22 -2.34
N ILE A 12 8.62 60.40 -3.33
CA ILE A 12 7.63 59.34 -3.18
C ILE A 12 8.33 58.13 -2.56
N ALA A 13 8.12 57.93 -1.27
CA ALA A 13 8.56 56.72 -0.58
C ALA A 13 7.64 55.58 -0.95
N SER A 14 8.05 54.70 -1.85
CA SER A 14 7.37 53.43 -2.11
C SER A 14 7.64 52.46 -0.96
N THR A 15 6.69 52.32 -0.08
CA THR A 15 6.69 51.26 0.93
C THR A 15 6.32 49.95 0.27
N HIS A 16 7.30 49.16 -0.13
CA HIS A 16 7.09 47.77 -0.49
C HIS A 16 6.85 46.98 0.82
N ALA A 17 5.59 46.65 1.06
CA ALA A 17 5.22 45.70 2.10
C ALA A 17 5.75 44.31 1.71
N LEU A 18 6.83 43.87 2.36
CA LEU A 18 7.31 42.49 2.30
C LEU A 18 6.24 41.57 2.92
N THR A 19 5.43 40.97 2.07
CA THR A 19 4.52 39.90 2.48
C THR A 19 5.39 38.68 2.85
N LEU A 20 5.59 38.45 4.15
CA LEU A 20 6.21 37.25 4.66
C LEU A 20 5.34 36.04 4.25
N PRO A 21 5.93 34.96 3.69
CA PRO A 21 5.16 33.76 3.40
C PRO A 21 4.59 33.23 4.71
N THR A 22 3.26 33.08 4.74
CA THR A 22 2.55 32.49 5.86
C THR A 22 3.13 31.11 6.12
N LEU A 23 3.79 30.95 7.27
CA LEU A 23 4.28 29.66 7.77
C LEU A 23 3.10 28.70 7.77
N ARG A 24 3.12 27.77 6.80
CA ARG A 24 2.16 26.65 6.70
C ARG A 24 2.17 25.97 8.07
N ARG A 25 1.12 26.18 8.86
CA ARG A 25 0.94 25.55 10.18
C ARG A 25 1.22 24.06 10.00
N ARG A 26 2.32 23.55 10.57
CA ARG A 26 2.56 22.11 10.67
C ARG A 26 1.31 21.52 11.32
N ARG A 27 0.56 20.72 10.56
CA ARG A 27 -0.54 19.95 11.12
C ARG A 27 0.03 19.13 12.27
N LYS A 28 -0.56 19.30 13.45
CA LYS A 28 -0.20 18.53 14.64
C LYS A 28 -0.39 17.06 14.30
N ALA A 29 0.62 16.22 14.59
CA ALA A 29 0.49 14.78 14.39
C ALA A 29 -0.78 14.29 15.09
N PRO A 30 -1.56 13.39 14.47
CA PRO A 30 -2.75 12.84 15.09
C PRO A 30 -2.39 12.11 16.39
N PRO A 31 -3.32 12.06 17.36
CA PRO A 31 -3.09 11.36 18.61
C PRO A 31 -2.81 9.87 18.37
N PRO A 32 -2.03 9.22 19.25
CA PRO A 32 -1.63 7.81 19.08
C PRO A 32 -2.79 6.84 18.83
N GLU A 33 -3.95 7.10 19.40
CA GLU A 33 -5.17 6.28 19.26
C GLU A 33 -5.75 6.31 17.83
N GLU A 34 -5.57 7.41 17.08
CA GLU A 34 -5.99 7.49 15.66
C GLU A 34 -5.06 6.70 14.74
N LEU A 35 -3.84 6.39 15.21
CA LEU A 35 -2.81 5.69 14.45
C LEU A 35 -2.97 4.15 14.47
N GLU A 36 -3.85 3.63 15.32
CA GLU A 36 -4.02 2.18 15.55
C GLU A 36 -5.40 1.66 15.14
N LYS A 37 -6.01 2.24 14.12
CA LYS A 37 -7.29 1.77 13.61
C LYS A 37 -7.13 0.50 12.80
N TRP A 38 -8.02 -0.45 13.04
CA TRP A 38 -8.25 -1.56 12.15
C TRP A 38 -8.89 -1.06 10.86
N LEU A 39 -8.34 -1.46 9.74
CA LEU A 39 -8.83 -1.11 8.41
C LEU A 39 -9.07 -2.37 7.60
N ASP A 40 -10.19 -2.37 6.87
CA ASP A 40 -10.55 -3.45 5.97
C ASP A 40 -10.19 -3.07 4.54
N THR A 41 -9.69 -4.03 3.79
CA THR A 41 -9.49 -3.91 2.35
C THR A 41 -9.84 -5.22 1.66
N ALA A 42 -10.37 -5.12 0.46
CA ALA A 42 -10.65 -6.26 -0.39
C ALA A 42 -10.32 -5.93 -1.84
N ALA A 43 -9.92 -6.95 -2.58
CA ALA A 43 -9.77 -6.87 -4.02
C ALA A 43 -10.12 -8.22 -4.64
N THR A 44 -10.59 -8.18 -5.89
CA THR A 44 -10.98 -9.34 -6.67
C THR A 44 -10.35 -9.27 -8.05
N VAL A 45 -9.92 -10.42 -8.58
CA VAL A 45 -9.45 -10.58 -9.95
C VAL A 45 -10.05 -11.86 -10.55
N ARG A 46 -10.29 -11.85 -11.86
CA ARG A 46 -10.59 -13.07 -12.63
C ARG A 46 -9.33 -13.53 -13.31
N VAL A 47 -9.07 -14.82 -13.24
CA VAL A 47 -7.85 -15.48 -13.73
C VAL A 47 -8.26 -16.66 -14.63
N ARG A 48 -7.69 -16.76 -15.81
CA ARG A 48 -7.94 -17.87 -16.76
C ARG A 48 -7.12 -19.10 -16.38
N ALA A 49 -7.34 -19.59 -15.17
CA ALA A 49 -6.77 -20.81 -14.64
C ALA A 49 -7.81 -21.47 -13.73
N THR A 50 -7.65 -22.74 -13.44
CA THR A 50 -8.56 -23.49 -12.56
C THR A 50 -8.41 -23.04 -11.09
N PRO A 51 -9.43 -23.26 -10.24
CA PRO A 51 -9.29 -22.99 -8.80
C PRO A 51 -8.14 -23.75 -8.16
N ASP A 52 -7.87 -24.98 -8.59
CA ASP A 52 -6.76 -25.79 -8.08
C ASP A 52 -5.41 -25.16 -8.40
N GLU A 53 -5.19 -24.69 -9.63
CA GLU A 53 -3.96 -24.00 -10.04
C GLU A 53 -3.78 -22.68 -9.29
N CYS A 54 -4.85 -21.89 -9.20
CA CYS A 54 -4.82 -20.61 -8.48
C CYS A 54 -4.53 -20.81 -6.99
N TYR A 55 -5.20 -21.78 -6.36
CA TYR A 55 -4.99 -22.11 -4.95
C TYR A 55 -3.56 -22.60 -4.71
N ALA A 56 -3.09 -23.56 -5.48
CA ALA A 56 -1.76 -24.13 -5.32
C ALA A 56 -0.66 -23.05 -5.44
N ALA A 57 -0.77 -22.16 -6.44
CA ALA A 57 0.16 -21.06 -6.61
C ALA A 57 0.10 -20.05 -5.44
N TYR A 58 -1.10 -19.73 -4.95
CA TYR A 58 -1.28 -18.75 -3.88
C TYR A 58 -0.90 -19.31 -2.51
N ALA A 59 -1.11 -20.61 -2.26
CA ALA A 59 -0.76 -21.30 -1.03
C ALA A 59 0.75 -21.50 -0.85
N ASP A 60 1.52 -21.47 -1.92
CA ASP A 60 2.98 -21.38 -1.84
C ASP A 60 3.39 -19.94 -1.47
N LEU A 61 3.37 -19.67 -0.17
CA LEU A 61 3.60 -18.32 0.36
C LEU A 61 4.97 -17.76 -0.01
N THR A 62 5.97 -18.62 -0.25
CA THR A 62 7.33 -18.20 -0.61
C THR A 62 7.39 -17.54 -1.99
N ARG A 63 6.39 -17.78 -2.83
CA ARG A 63 6.24 -17.18 -4.15
C ARG A 63 5.55 -15.81 -4.14
N MET A 64 4.99 -15.39 -3.01
CA MET A 64 4.29 -14.10 -2.92
C MET A 64 5.08 -12.89 -3.44
N PRO A 65 6.41 -12.79 -3.27
CA PRO A 65 7.20 -11.70 -3.86
C PRO A 65 7.14 -11.64 -5.40
N GLU A 66 6.83 -12.74 -6.09
CA GLU A 66 6.74 -12.78 -7.55
C GLU A 66 5.64 -11.85 -8.10
N TRP A 67 4.57 -11.61 -7.35
CA TRP A 67 3.47 -10.74 -7.75
C TRP A 67 3.15 -9.62 -6.75
N CYS A 68 3.77 -9.63 -5.57
CA CYS A 68 3.68 -8.54 -4.60
C CYS A 68 5.05 -7.87 -4.41
N PRO A 69 5.41 -6.86 -5.21
CA PRO A 69 6.75 -6.27 -5.23
C PRO A 69 7.11 -5.51 -3.96
N LEU A 70 6.15 -5.24 -3.08
CA LEU A 70 6.42 -4.66 -1.76
C LEU A 70 6.96 -5.68 -0.76
N LEU A 71 6.73 -6.97 -1.00
CA LEU A 71 7.30 -8.04 -0.19
C LEU A 71 8.75 -8.29 -0.63
N SER A 72 9.68 -8.00 0.25
CA SER A 72 11.10 -8.28 0.01
C SER A 72 11.47 -9.73 0.31
N GLU A 73 10.72 -10.36 1.22
CA GLU A 73 10.97 -11.73 1.65
C GLU A 73 9.72 -12.35 2.27
N VAL A 74 9.48 -13.61 1.96
CA VAL A 74 8.52 -14.47 2.67
C VAL A 74 9.19 -15.82 2.87
N THR A 75 9.22 -16.29 4.11
CA THR A 75 9.67 -17.64 4.47
C THR A 75 8.53 -18.43 5.08
N PHE A 76 8.57 -19.74 4.95
CA PHE A 76 7.57 -20.64 5.53
C PHE A 76 8.27 -21.81 6.22
N ASP A 77 7.88 -22.06 7.46
CA ASP A 77 8.34 -23.19 8.25
C ASP A 77 7.22 -24.26 8.28
N PRO A 78 7.42 -25.41 7.62
CA PRO A 78 6.43 -26.47 7.55
C PRO A 78 6.20 -27.18 8.90
N GLU A 79 7.17 -27.16 9.82
CA GLU A 79 7.04 -27.82 11.12
C GLU A 79 6.11 -27.01 12.04
N THR A 80 6.30 -25.69 12.10
CA THR A 80 5.49 -24.80 12.93
C THR A 80 4.29 -24.23 12.20
N ARG A 81 4.20 -24.41 10.87
CA ARG A 81 3.20 -23.84 9.97
C ARG A 81 3.13 -22.32 10.02
N LYS A 82 4.23 -21.67 10.38
CA LYS A 82 4.36 -20.23 10.46
C LYS A 82 5.08 -19.68 9.23
N SER A 83 4.66 -18.51 8.83
CA SER A 83 5.31 -17.73 7.79
C SER A 83 5.86 -16.43 8.35
N GLU A 84 7.03 -16.01 7.90
CA GLU A 84 7.62 -14.73 8.23
C GLU A 84 7.59 -13.85 6.99
N TRP A 85 7.14 -12.63 7.18
CA TRP A 85 6.89 -11.68 6.11
C TRP A 85 7.68 -10.40 6.35
N ARG A 86 8.29 -9.88 5.30
CA ARG A 86 8.96 -8.59 5.31
C ARG A 86 8.51 -7.75 4.13
N MET A 87 8.02 -6.56 4.41
CA MET A 87 7.53 -5.61 3.43
C MET A 87 8.29 -4.29 3.54
N GLY A 88 8.72 -3.75 2.39
CA GLY A 88 9.36 -2.44 2.29
C GLY A 88 8.43 -1.41 1.64
N PHE A 89 8.39 -0.20 2.19
CA PHE A 89 7.62 0.91 1.65
C PHE A 89 8.30 2.25 1.94
N LYS A 90 8.71 2.99 0.90
CA LYS A 90 9.34 4.34 1.01
C LYS A 90 10.44 4.41 2.08
N GLY A 91 11.33 3.42 2.10
CA GLY A 91 12.45 3.37 3.05
C GLY A 91 12.09 2.86 4.46
N VAL A 92 10.83 2.52 4.70
CA VAL A 92 10.38 1.86 5.93
C VAL A 92 10.19 0.38 5.67
N SER A 93 10.72 -0.47 6.56
CA SER A 93 10.46 -1.91 6.55
C SER A 93 9.53 -2.28 7.70
N VAL A 94 8.53 -3.10 7.41
CA VAL A 94 7.63 -3.69 8.40
C VAL A 94 7.64 -5.20 8.24
N GLY A 95 7.49 -5.92 9.35
CA GLY A 95 7.46 -7.37 9.33
C GLY A 95 6.37 -7.92 10.25
N TRP A 96 5.98 -9.15 9.97
CA TRP A 96 5.06 -9.91 10.81
C TRP A 96 5.28 -11.40 10.62
N THR A 97 4.89 -12.18 11.63
CA THR A 97 4.77 -13.63 11.56
C THR A 97 3.27 -13.95 11.44
N ALA A 98 2.92 -14.87 10.56
CA ALA A 98 1.54 -15.32 10.38
C ALA A 98 1.43 -16.85 10.45
N GLU A 99 0.20 -17.31 10.66
CA GLU A 99 -0.17 -18.73 10.68
C GLU A 99 -1.45 -18.92 9.88
N ASN A 100 -1.49 -19.97 9.06
CA ASN A 100 -2.71 -20.36 8.38
C ASN A 100 -3.67 -21.03 9.35
N LEU A 101 -4.86 -20.45 9.53
CA LEU A 101 -5.91 -20.98 10.41
C LEU A 101 -6.75 -22.04 9.73
N GLU A 102 -6.95 -21.89 8.42
CA GLU A 102 -7.80 -22.76 7.62
C GLU A 102 -7.22 -22.88 6.22
N GLU A 103 -7.09 -24.10 5.77
CA GLU A 103 -6.70 -24.45 4.41
C GLU A 103 -7.73 -25.44 3.87
N SER A 104 -8.58 -24.99 2.95
CA SER A 104 -9.64 -25.78 2.31
C SER A 104 -9.43 -25.75 0.79
N PRO A 105 -8.45 -26.53 0.27
CA PRO A 105 -8.21 -26.61 -1.15
C PRO A 105 -9.45 -27.12 -1.92
N PRO A 106 -9.72 -26.60 -3.11
CA PRO A 106 -9.04 -25.48 -3.78
C PRO A 106 -9.74 -24.13 -3.53
N SER A 107 -10.53 -23.97 -2.45
CA SER A 107 -11.50 -22.88 -2.34
C SER A 107 -11.11 -21.75 -1.38
N LEU A 108 -10.38 -22.06 -0.30
CA LEU A 108 -10.17 -21.08 0.79
C LEU A 108 -8.84 -21.24 1.49
N LEU A 109 -8.19 -20.12 1.76
CA LEU A 109 -7.04 -19.98 2.65
C LEU A 109 -7.32 -18.84 3.63
N ARG A 110 -7.22 -19.09 4.94
CA ARG A 110 -7.38 -18.08 6.00
C ARG A 110 -6.14 -18.01 6.88
N TRP A 111 -5.77 -16.80 7.27
CA TRP A 111 -4.60 -16.57 8.11
C TRP A 111 -4.84 -15.53 9.19
N THR A 112 -3.96 -15.53 10.19
CA THR A 112 -3.83 -14.46 11.18
C THR A 112 -2.36 -14.22 11.51
N SER A 113 -2.03 -12.97 11.78
CA SER A 113 -0.71 -12.65 12.32
C SER A 113 -0.58 -13.11 13.77
N LYS A 114 0.62 -13.52 14.16
CA LYS A 114 0.97 -13.94 15.52
C LYS A 114 1.90 -12.95 16.20
N ALA A 115 2.68 -12.20 15.42
CA ALA A 115 3.60 -11.16 15.91
C ALA A 115 3.83 -10.10 14.85
N GLY A 116 4.29 -8.91 15.25
CA GLY A 116 4.58 -7.79 14.37
C GLY A 116 3.33 -7.02 13.97
N THR A 117 3.20 -6.71 12.67
CA THR A 117 2.01 -6.00 12.16
C THR A 117 0.77 -6.87 12.26
N GLU A 118 -0.17 -6.45 13.09
CA GLU A 118 -1.43 -7.18 13.30
C GLU A 118 -2.28 -7.17 12.03
N ASN A 119 -2.62 -8.36 11.54
CA ASN A 119 -3.51 -8.57 10.40
C ASN A 119 -4.14 -9.96 10.42
N TYR A 120 -5.25 -10.08 9.73
CA TYR A 120 -5.88 -11.36 9.41
C TYR A 120 -6.62 -11.22 8.09
N GLY A 121 -6.86 -12.35 7.43
CA GLY A 121 -7.51 -12.30 6.13
C GLY A 121 -7.91 -13.66 5.59
N ALA A 122 -8.44 -13.60 4.39
CA ALA A 122 -8.80 -14.77 3.62
C ALA A 122 -8.57 -14.53 2.12
N ALA A 123 -8.15 -15.59 1.44
CA ALA A 123 -8.17 -15.69 -0.01
C ALA A 123 -9.17 -16.77 -0.40
N SER A 124 -10.14 -16.46 -1.25
CA SER A 124 -11.12 -17.40 -1.78
C SER A 124 -10.96 -17.54 -3.29
N PHE A 125 -11.22 -18.75 -3.77
CA PHE A 125 -11.04 -19.16 -5.16
C PHE A 125 -12.34 -19.80 -5.63
N THR A 126 -13.12 -19.07 -6.43
CA THR A 126 -14.43 -19.51 -6.89
C THR A 126 -14.38 -19.77 -8.39
N SER A 127 -14.82 -20.97 -8.80
CA SER A 127 -14.95 -21.30 -10.23
C SER A 127 -15.98 -20.39 -10.88
N VAL A 128 -15.64 -19.82 -12.04
CA VAL A 128 -16.51 -19.01 -12.89
C VAL A 128 -16.41 -19.52 -14.32
N GLU A 129 -17.29 -19.02 -15.22
CA GLU A 129 -17.42 -19.52 -16.60
C GLU A 129 -16.10 -19.59 -17.37
N GLU A 130 -15.20 -18.59 -17.17
CA GLU A 130 -13.90 -18.51 -17.86
C GLU A 130 -12.71 -18.55 -16.88
N GLY A 131 -12.71 -19.45 -15.89
CA GLY A 131 -11.59 -19.61 -14.97
C GLY A 131 -11.95 -19.50 -13.50
N THR A 132 -11.21 -18.68 -12.75
CA THR A 132 -11.36 -18.53 -11.32
C THR A 132 -11.51 -17.06 -10.93
N GLU A 133 -12.48 -16.76 -10.10
CA GLU A 133 -12.54 -15.51 -9.36
C GLU A 133 -11.75 -15.66 -8.05
N VAL A 134 -10.68 -14.88 -7.93
CA VAL A 134 -9.83 -14.82 -6.74
C VAL A 134 -10.16 -13.56 -5.98
N GLU A 135 -10.69 -13.70 -4.76
CA GLU A 135 -10.97 -12.59 -3.86
C GLU A 135 -10.05 -12.66 -2.65
N VAL A 136 -9.42 -11.55 -2.31
CA VAL A 136 -8.61 -11.42 -1.08
C VAL A 136 -9.20 -10.32 -0.21
N LYS A 137 -9.48 -10.67 1.05
CA LYS A 137 -9.92 -9.76 2.10
C LYS A 137 -8.89 -9.72 3.19
N ILE A 138 -8.46 -8.51 3.59
CA ILE A 138 -7.48 -8.32 4.66
C ILE A 138 -8.00 -7.25 5.61
N THR A 139 -8.02 -7.58 6.90
CA THR A 139 -8.17 -6.63 7.99
C THR A 139 -6.81 -6.46 8.66
N TYR A 140 -6.35 -5.24 8.80
CA TYR A 140 -5.00 -4.94 9.30
C TYR A 140 -5.01 -3.72 10.19
N LYS A 141 -4.05 -3.69 11.12
CA LYS A 141 -3.76 -2.53 11.94
C LYS A 141 -2.63 -1.74 11.28
N THR A 142 -2.89 -0.50 10.91
CA THR A 142 -1.89 0.30 10.17
C THR A 142 -0.67 0.54 11.05
N PRO A 143 0.54 0.13 10.63
CA PRO A 143 1.76 0.44 11.37
C PRO A 143 1.98 1.95 11.47
N ARG A 144 2.36 2.43 12.66
CA ARG A 144 2.60 3.87 12.91
C ARG A 144 3.57 4.49 11.91
N ALA A 145 4.60 3.75 11.52
CA ALA A 145 5.59 4.19 10.54
C ALA A 145 4.96 4.44 9.15
N ILE A 146 4.06 3.57 8.71
CA ILE A 146 3.33 3.73 7.44
C ILE A 146 2.34 4.89 7.53
N TYR A 147 1.61 5.00 8.65
CA TYR A 147 0.66 6.09 8.87
C TYR A 147 1.32 7.48 8.83
N ALA A 148 2.55 7.59 9.35
CA ALA A 148 3.31 8.84 9.34
C ALA A 148 3.73 9.28 7.93
N ILE A 149 3.91 8.33 7.00
CA ILE A 149 4.30 8.59 5.60
C ILE A 149 3.08 8.91 4.74
N VAL A 150 1.94 8.25 5.02
CA VAL A 150 0.71 8.36 4.25
C VAL A 150 -0.34 9.06 5.10
N GLU A 151 -0.69 10.30 4.77
CA GLU A 151 -1.72 11.06 5.50
C GLU A 151 -3.05 10.29 5.59
N GLY A 152 -3.31 9.67 6.74
CA GLY A 152 -4.56 9.10 7.23
C GLY A 152 -5.56 8.52 6.21
N ARG A 153 -6.43 9.36 5.64
CA ARG A 153 -7.50 8.91 4.71
C ARG A 153 -6.96 8.34 3.39
N ARG A 154 -5.77 8.73 2.97
CA ARG A 154 -5.13 8.23 1.75
C ARG A 154 -4.51 6.85 1.96
N ALA A 155 -4.13 6.48 3.19
CA ALA A 155 -3.53 5.19 3.48
C ALA A 155 -4.41 4.03 3.02
N GLN A 156 -5.71 4.06 3.33
CA GLN A 156 -6.65 3.00 2.94
C GLN A 156 -6.79 2.88 1.42
N SER A 157 -6.85 4.02 0.72
CA SER A 157 -6.93 4.02 -0.75
C SER A 157 -5.67 3.44 -1.39
N ILE A 158 -4.49 3.80 -0.88
CA ILE A 158 -3.21 3.29 -1.36
C ILE A 158 -3.11 1.77 -1.14
N ILE A 159 -3.44 1.29 0.06
CA ILE A 159 -3.37 -0.15 0.36
C ILE A 159 -4.36 -0.95 -0.50
N ARG A 160 -5.57 -0.42 -0.73
CA ARG A 160 -6.53 -1.05 -1.65
C ARG A 160 -5.98 -1.13 -3.08
N SER A 161 -5.37 -0.04 -3.56
CA SER A 161 -4.76 0.00 -4.90
C SER A 161 -3.59 -0.98 -5.01
N LEU A 162 -2.76 -1.09 -3.98
CA LEU A 162 -1.66 -2.04 -3.90
C LEU A 162 -2.16 -3.49 -3.89
N LEU A 163 -3.18 -3.80 -3.10
CA LEU A 163 -3.78 -5.15 -3.09
C LEU A 163 -4.35 -5.50 -4.46
N ARG A 164 -5.07 -4.57 -5.09
CA ARG A 164 -5.60 -4.78 -6.44
C ARG A 164 -4.48 -5.00 -7.46
N ALA A 165 -3.44 -4.19 -7.43
CA ALA A 165 -2.28 -4.34 -8.33
C ALA A 165 -1.59 -5.69 -8.12
N THR A 166 -1.42 -6.13 -6.87
CA THR A 166 -0.89 -7.45 -6.51
C THR A 166 -1.73 -8.58 -7.13
N LEU A 167 -3.06 -8.52 -7.01
CA LEU A 167 -3.93 -9.56 -7.59
C LEU A 167 -3.96 -9.54 -9.12
N VAL A 168 -3.89 -8.37 -9.74
CA VAL A 168 -3.76 -8.27 -11.21
C VAL A 168 -2.44 -8.90 -11.67
N ARG A 169 -1.35 -8.69 -10.95
CA ARG A 169 -0.05 -9.33 -11.25
C ARG A 169 -0.11 -10.84 -11.06
N PHE A 170 -0.75 -11.30 -9.98
CA PHE A 170 -1.01 -12.72 -9.78
C PHE A 170 -1.75 -13.32 -10.96
N GLY A 171 -2.85 -12.70 -11.42
CA GLY A 171 -3.60 -13.17 -12.59
C GLY A 171 -2.74 -13.25 -13.84
N LYS A 172 -1.99 -12.21 -14.16
CA LYS A 172 -1.07 -12.21 -15.30
C LYS A 172 0.01 -13.30 -15.21
N LYS A 173 0.53 -13.53 -13.99
CA LYS A 173 1.50 -14.61 -13.74
C LYS A 173 0.89 -15.97 -14.04
N MET A 174 -0.32 -16.23 -13.56
CA MET A 174 -1.03 -17.48 -13.80
C MET A 174 -1.34 -17.71 -15.29
N GLU A 175 -1.59 -16.64 -16.03
CA GLU A 175 -1.86 -16.68 -17.46
C GLU A 175 -0.59 -16.76 -18.33
N GLY A 176 0.61 -16.84 -17.72
CA GLY A 176 1.89 -16.83 -18.43
C GLY A 176 2.25 -15.49 -19.06
N MET A 177 1.50 -14.44 -18.75
CA MET A 177 1.74 -13.08 -19.22
C MET A 177 2.63 -12.35 -18.21
N PHE A 178 3.94 -12.32 -18.46
CA PHE A 178 4.88 -11.49 -17.69
C PHE A 178 5.04 -10.14 -18.38
N PRO A 179 4.71 -9.05 -17.72
CA PRO A 179 5.22 -7.75 -18.15
C PRO A 179 6.66 -7.61 -17.63
N GLU A 180 7.61 -7.46 -18.51
CA GLU A 180 9.00 -7.12 -18.18
C GLU A 180 9.13 -5.72 -17.53
N ASP A 181 8.08 -4.88 -17.57
CA ASP A 181 8.09 -3.46 -17.17
C ASP A 181 7.29 -3.11 -15.91
N ASP A 182 6.88 -4.07 -15.10
CA ASP A 182 5.90 -3.81 -14.01
C ASP A 182 6.48 -3.14 -12.74
N GLN A 183 7.79 -2.84 -12.70
CA GLN A 183 8.38 -1.97 -11.67
C GLN A 183 7.74 -0.56 -11.73
N LEU A 184 7.40 -0.10 -12.93
CA LEU A 184 6.79 1.22 -13.17
C LEU A 184 5.38 1.38 -12.57
N VAL A 185 4.61 0.31 -12.39
CA VAL A 185 3.24 0.40 -11.84
C VAL A 185 3.27 0.61 -10.33
N ALA A 186 4.15 -0.08 -9.62
CA ALA A 186 4.35 0.14 -8.17
C ALA A 186 4.84 1.57 -7.92
N ASP A 187 5.80 2.04 -8.69
CA ASP A 187 6.36 3.39 -8.57
C ASP A 187 5.32 4.48 -8.91
N ARG A 188 4.42 4.24 -9.85
CA ARG A 188 3.35 5.17 -10.23
C ARG A 188 2.26 5.29 -9.15
N ILE A 189 1.85 4.17 -8.54
CA ILE A 189 0.88 4.15 -7.42
C ILE A 189 1.48 4.82 -6.18
N LEU A 190 2.81 4.77 -6.03
CA LEU A 190 3.54 5.36 -4.90
C LEU A 190 3.84 6.85 -5.10
N ALA A 191 3.75 7.37 -6.33
CA ALA A 191 4.00 8.76 -6.68
C ALA A 191 2.76 9.67 -6.53
N GLU A 192 1.56 9.10 -6.54
CA GLU A 192 0.27 9.78 -6.27
C GLU A 192 -0.04 9.86 -4.77
#